data_07cdc90f4670d2258533609ae1a2a981
#
_entry.id   07cdc90f4670d2258533609ae1a2a981
#
_cell.length_a   1.000
_cell.length_b   1.000
_cell.length_c   1.000
_cell.angle_alpha   90.00
_cell.angle_beta   90.00
_cell.angle_gamma   90.00
#
_symmetry.space_group_name_H-M   'P 1'
#
loop_
_entity.id
_entity.type
_entity.pdbx_description
1 polymer ?
#
loop_
_entity_poly.entity_id
_entity_poly.type
_entity_poly.pdbx_seq_one_letter_code
_entity_poly.pdbx_strand_id
1 'polypeptide(L)'
;MYLITEYVKRIKKEDVYNYALKEGVTLENYELDIIYDYIKKDYKTIIYGNVRGVLDEIKTKVKLNTYNKIENLYLRFKNYLN
;
A
#
# COMPACT_ATOMS: atom_id res chain seq x y z
N MET A 1 14.70 9.18 0.57
CA MET A 1 14.29 8.23 -0.47
C MET A 1 14.94 6.87 -0.30
N TYR A 2 16.25 6.85 -0.13
CA TYR A 2 16.99 5.62 0.08
C TYR A 2 16.46 4.83 1.29
N LEU A 3 16.25 5.50 2.41
CA LEU A 3 15.75 4.83 3.62
C LEU A 3 14.35 4.25 3.43
N ILE A 4 13.50 4.93 2.67
CA ILE A 4 12.14 4.46 2.41
C ILE A 4 12.18 3.20 1.55
N THR A 5 13.05 3.17 0.53
CA THR A 5 13.20 2.00 -0.32
C THR A 5 13.65 0.80 0.49
N GLU A 6 14.61 0.98 1.40
CA GLU A 6 15.10 -0.10 2.26
C GLU A 6 14.01 -0.59 3.20
N TYR A 7 13.21 0.31 3.76
CA TYR A 7 12.11 -0.06 4.61
C TYR A 7 11.10 -0.94 3.86
N VAL A 8 10.71 -0.52 2.65
CA VAL A 8 9.73 -1.27 1.86
C VAL A 8 10.24 -2.65 1.49
N LYS A 9 11.55 -2.78 1.20
CA LYS A 9 12.14 -4.09 0.92
C LYS A 9 12.05 -5.06 2.09
N ARG A 10 12.06 -4.54 3.31
CA ARG A 10 12.06 -5.35 4.52
C ARG A 10 10.67 -5.53 5.13
N ILE A 11 9.67 -4.84 4.61
CA ILE A 11 8.34 -4.86 5.19
C ILE A 11 7.75 -6.27 5.12
N LYS A 12 7.03 -6.66 6.18
CA LYS A 12 6.37 -7.95 6.28
C LYS A 12 4.86 -7.74 6.23
N LYS A 13 4.11 -8.81 5.95
CA LYS A 13 2.64 -8.73 5.96
C LYS A 13 2.12 -8.18 7.27
N GLU A 14 2.70 -8.62 8.37
CA GLU A 14 2.33 -8.16 9.71
C GLU A 14 2.46 -6.65 9.83
N ASP A 15 3.53 -6.09 9.26
CA ASP A 15 3.75 -4.65 9.31
C ASP A 15 2.67 -3.90 8.54
N VAL A 16 2.29 -4.42 7.38
CA VAL A 16 1.23 -3.82 6.55
C VAL A 16 -0.09 -3.88 7.31
N TYR A 17 -0.41 -5.02 7.89
CA TYR A 17 -1.64 -5.20 8.64
C TYR A 17 -1.73 -4.22 9.82
N ASN A 18 -0.64 -4.13 10.60
CA ASN A 18 -0.59 -3.26 11.77
C ASN A 18 -0.66 -1.79 11.40
N TYR A 19 -0.01 -1.40 10.30
CA TYR A 19 -0.09 -0.03 9.83
C TYR A 19 -1.53 0.32 9.44
N ALA A 20 -2.19 -0.59 8.73
CA ALA A 20 -3.57 -0.38 8.33
C ALA A 20 -4.49 -0.24 9.55
N LEU A 21 -4.30 -1.09 10.56
CA LEU A 21 -5.07 -1.02 11.81
C LEU A 21 -4.88 0.34 12.48
N LYS A 22 -3.65 0.81 12.53
CA LYS A 22 -3.33 2.09 13.14
C LYS A 22 -4.07 3.23 12.46
N GLU A 23 -4.31 3.08 11.16
CA GLU A 23 -5.00 4.09 10.37
C GLU A 23 -6.51 3.82 10.25
N GLY A 24 -7.03 2.88 11.04
CA GLY A 24 -8.45 2.59 11.09
C GLY A 24 -8.95 1.63 10.01
N VAL A 25 -8.05 0.86 9.41
CA VAL A 25 -8.40 -0.09 8.35
C VAL A 25 -8.14 -1.51 8.82
N THR A 26 -9.18 -2.35 8.86
CA THR A 26 -9.03 -3.78 9.17
C THR A 26 -9.05 -4.55 7.85
N LEU A 27 -7.89 -5.07 7.44
CA LEU A 27 -7.76 -5.82 6.20
C LEU A 27 -8.15 -7.28 6.42
N GLU A 28 -8.90 -7.85 5.46
CA GLU A 28 -9.13 -9.28 5.48
C GLU A 28 -7.87 -9.98 4.93
N ASN A 29 -7.74 -11.27 5.23
CA ASN A 29 -6.54 -12.00 4.84
C ASN A 29 -6.24 -11.91 3.35
N TYR A 30 -7.27 -12.06 2.50
CA TYR A 30 -7.05 -11.99 1.05
C TYR A 30 -6.65 -10.58 0.61
N GLU A 31 -7.19 -9.55 1.27
CA GLU A 31 -6.84 -8.17 0.96
C GLU A 31 -5.40 -7.88 1.35
N LEU A 32 -5.00 -8.38 2.51
CA LEU A 32 -3.62 -8.23 2.97
C LEU A 32 -2.63 -8.87 2.00
N ASP A 33 -2.95 -10.09 1.54
CA ASP A 33 -2.09 -10.80 0.60
C ASP A 33 -1.94 -10.00 -0.70
N ILE A 34 -3.04 -9.47 -1.23
CA ILE A 34 -3.04 -8.70 -2.47
C ILE A 34 -2.20 -7.43 -2.31
N ILE A 35 -2.46 -6.69 -1.25
CA ILE A 35 -1.76 -5.42 -1.00
C ILE A 35 -0.27 -5.65 -0.79
N TYR A 36 0.07 -6.67 -0.01
CA TYR A 36 1.45 -6.99 0.27
C TYR A 36 2.20 -7.34 -1.02
N ASP A 37 1.58 -8.15 -1.90
CA ASP A 37 2.18 -8.51 -3.17
C ASP A 37 2.47 -7.28 -4.02
N TYR A 38 1.53 -6.35 -4.11
CA TYR A 38 1.76 -5.12 -4.88
C TYR A 38 2.88 -4.29 -4.29
N ILE A 39 2.93 -4.18 -2.97
CA ILE A 39 4.00 -3.42 -2.31
C ILE A 39 5.36 -4.03 -2.64
N LYS A 40 5.48 -5.36 -2.57
CA LYS A 40 6.76 -6.02 -2.80
C LYS A 40 7.18 -6.01 -4.27
N LYS A 41 6.21 -6.16 -5.19
CA LYS A 41 6.51 -6.23 -6.63
C LYS A 41 6.66 -4.85 -7.25
N ASP A 42 5.82 -3.92 -6.84
CA ASP A 42 5.71 -2.62 -7.52
C ASP A 42 6.21 -1.45 -6.68
N TYR A 43 7.06 -1.71 -5.69
CA TYR A 43 7.47 -0.64 -4.78
C TYR A 43 8.15 0.52 -5.51
N LYS A 44 8.88 0.26 -6.58
CA LYS A 44 9.54 1.33 -7.34
C LYS A 44 8.51 2.21 -8.03
N THR A 45 7.48 1.59 -8.60
CA THR A 45 6.38 2.34 -9.23
C THR A 45 5.62 3.15 -8.19
N ILE A 46 5.38 2.55 -7.02
CA ILE A 46 4.66 3.21 -5.94
C ILE A 46 5.42 4.43 -5.42
N ILE A 47 6.73 4.30 -5.24
CA ILE A 47 7.55 5.37 -4.69
C ILE A 47 7.96 6.41 -5.73
N TYR A 48 8.37 5.97 -6.90
CA TYR A 48 9.01 6.83 -7.90
C TYR A 48 8.23 7.03 -9.19
N GLY A 49 7.25 6.18 -9.47
CA GLY A 49 6.57 6.18 -10.76
C GLY A 49 5.13 6.64 -10.69
N ASN A 50 4.40 6.32 -11.76
CA ASN A 50 2.97 6.61 -11.81
C ASN A 50 2.19 5.45 -11.20
N VAL A 51 1.67 5.66 -10.02
CA VAL A 51 0.99 4.62 -9.24
C VAL A 51 -0.44 4.34 -9.72
N ARG A 52 -0.98 5.17 -10.62
CA ARG A 52 -2.41 5.05 -10.98
C ARG A 52 -2.78 3.66 -11.49
N GLY A 53 -1.92 3.05 -12.31
CA GLY A 53 -2.17 1.70 -12.82
C GLY A 53 -2.25 0.67 -11.70
N VAL A 54 -1.35 0.78 -10.71
CA VAL A 54 -1.33 -0.12 -9.56
C VAL A 54 -2.62 0.05 -8.74
N LEU A 55 -3.00 1.29 -8.46
CA LEU A 55 -4.22 1.57 -7.70
C LEU A 55 -5.47 1.05 -8.43
N ASP A 56 -5.53 1.23 -9.76
CA ASP A 56 -6.66 0.75 -10.54
C ASP A 56 -6.79 -0.77 -10.46
N GLU A 57 -5.68 -1.49 -10.47
CA GLU A 57 -5.69 -2.94 -10.33
C GLU A 57 -6.16 -3.35 -8.93
N ILE A 58 -5.65 -2.70 -7.90
CA ILE A 58 -6.05 -3.00 -6.52
C ILE A 58 -7.56 -2.78 -6.35
N LYS A 59 -8.09 -1.72 -6.96
CA LYS A 59 -9.50 -1.38 -6.85
C LYS A 59 -10.41 -2.51 -7.31
N THR A 60 -9.97 -3.30 -8.28
CA THR A 60 -10.76 -4.42 -8.79
C THR A 60 -10.66 -5.67 -7.93
N LYS A 61 -9.76 -5.70 -6.96
CA LYS A 61 -9.43 -6.91 -6.21
C LYS A 61 -9.78 -6.86 -4.72
N VAL A 62 -10.08 -5.67 -4.20
CA VAL A 62 -10.45 -5.51 -2.80
C VAL A 62 -11.80 -4.81 -2.71
N LYS A 63 -12.38 -4.77 -1.50
CA LYS A 63 -13.65 -4.09 -1.29
C LYS A 63 -13.47 -2.58 -1.56
N LEU A 64 -14.52 -1.96 -2.08
CA LEU A 64 -14.48 -0.53 -2.38
C LEU A 64 -14.12 0.30 -1.15
N ASN A 65 -14.71 -0.03 -0.01
CA ASN A 65 -14.43 0.68 1.24
C ASN A 65 -12.94 0.58 1.59
N THR A 66 -12.37 -0.64 1.45
CA THR A 66 -10.95 -0.87 1.70
C THR A 66 -10.11 -0.06 0.71
N TYR A 67 -10.49 -0.09 -0.57
CA TYR A 67 -9.75 0.66 -1.58
C TYR A 67 -9.73 2.15 -1.28
N ASN A 68 -10.87 2.73 -0.89
CA ASN A 68 -10.93 4.16 -0.60
C ASN A 68 -9.97 4.55 0.52
N LYS A 69 -9.85 3.70 1.51
CA LYS A 69 -8.93 3.93 2.62
C LYS A 69 -7.48 3.77 2.18
N ILE A 70 -7.21 2.80 1.32
CA ILE A 70 -5.86 2.60 0.76
C ILE A 70 -5.45 3.82 -0.05
N GLU A 71 -6.33 4.34 -0.87
CA GLU A 71 -6.04 5.53 -1.67
C GLU A 71 -5.72 6.72 -0.78
N ASN A 72 -6.48 6.91 0.29
CA ASN A 72 -6.21 7.98 1.25
C ASN A 72 -4.85 7.81 1.93
N LEU A 73 -4.52 6.58 2.32
CA LEU A 73 -3.22 6.29 2.92
C LEU A 73 -2.09 6.59 1.95
N TYR A 74 -2.26 6.20 0.69
CA TYR A 74 -1.25 6.47 -0.33
C TYR A 74 -1.07 7.98 -0.53
N LEU A 75 -2.14 8.75 -0.58
CA LEU A 75 -2.05 10.20 -0.77
C LEU A 75 -1.28 10.85 0.38
N ARG A 76 -1.50 10.40 1.60
CA ARG A 76 -0.74 10.90 2.74
C ARG A 76 0.72 10.52 2.65
N PHE A 77 1.00 9.28 2.25
CA PHE A 77 2.37 8.81 2.06
C PHE A 77 3.09 9.63 0.99
N LYS A 78 2.42 9.89 -0.12
CA LYS A 78 2.97 10.68 -1.21
C LYS A 78 3.33 12.09 -0.74
N ASN A 79 2.45 12.72 0.04
CA ASN A 79 2.73 14.03 0.59
C ASN A 79 3.95 14.02 1.51
N TYR A 80 4.12 12.94 2.24
CA TYR A 80 5.27 12.77 3.11
C TYR A 80 6.58 12.66 2.33
N LEU A 81 6.53 12.07 1.13
CA LEU A 81 7.71 11.93 0.27
C LEU A 81 8.11 13.26 -0.39
N ASN A 82 7.16 14.15 -0.57
CA ASN A 82 7.43 15.44 -1.18
C ASN A 82 7.91 16.43 -0.12
#